data_a13a2f3077239a46a54d8885e646e76c
#
_entry.id   a13a2f3077239a46a54d8885e646e76c
#
_cell.length_a   1.000
_cell.length_b   1.000
_cell.length_c   1.000
_cell.angle_alpha   90.00
_cell.angle_beta   90.00
_cell.angle_gamma   90.00
#
_symmetry.space_group_name_H-M   'P 1'
#
loop_
_entity.id
_entity.type
_entity.pdbx_description
1 polymer ?
#
loop_
_entity_poly.entity_id
_entity_poly.type
_entity_poly.pdbx_seq_one_letter_code
_entity_poly.pdbx_strand_id
1 'polypeptide(L)'
;MKKNTNATDGQGYGLLARLLYRPYREEGRILHAGISGASDTPKYNEDDALNHHSFVFEGGYPTQIADVQAVEAVVPDAKHMWRFTPEICAAYNKVAVEAQYYYTTVNRKNNLASYQASGAYVQLRGLLKGTAYAYDSTDSWIATPGQGSWECVLGYSYTDLNDDGCEIYGGRMNDASLTLNYYVNKYITWRLRYSYTHVEGRKGIASQSVNAIQTRFQIVF
;
A
#
# COMPACT_ATOMS: atom_id res chain seq x y z
N MET A 1 8.18 -7.22 -1.53
CA MET A 1 8.33 -8.62 -1.03
C MET A 1 9.35 -9.32 -1.91
N LYS A 2 10.60 -9.46 -1.46
CA LYS A 2 11.64 -10.20 -2.18
C LYS A 2 11.28 -11.69 -2.13
N LYS A 3 11.02 -12.31 -3.28
CA LYS A 3 10.93 -13.76 -3.42
C LYS A 3 12.35 -14.33 -3.33
N ASN A 4 12.68 -14.97 -2.22
CA ASN A 4 13.85 -15.82 -2.18
C ASN A 4 13.47 -17.16 -2.86
N THR A 5 14.12 -17.48 -3.98
CA THR A 5 13.78 -18.61 -4.86
C THR A 5 14.68 -19.84 -4.64
N ASN A 6 15.27 -20.00 -3.47
CA ASN A 6 16.05 -21.20 -3.19
C ASN A 6 15.12 -22.39 -3.01
N ALA A 7 15.37 -23.44 -3.77
CA ALA A 7 14.53 -24.66 -3.89
C ALA A 7 14.43 -25.52 -2.61
N THR A 8 15.12 -25.14 -1.55
CA THR A 8 15.15 -25.82 -0.27
C THR A 8 14.23 -25.20 0.79
N ASP A 9 13.63 -24.04 0.50
CA ASP A 9 12.75 -23.36 1.45
C ASP A 9 11.38 -24.06 1.50
N GLY A 10 10.90 -24.39 2.68
CA GLY A 10 9.57 -24.88 2.91
C GLY A 10 8.52 -23.92 2.35
N GLN A 11 7.50 -24.46 1.69
CA GLN A 11 6.43 -23.64 1.07
C GLN A 11 5.44 -23.19 2.12
N GLY A 12 5.16 -21.89 2.18
CA GLY A 12 3.99 -21.35 2.86
C GLY A 12 2.74 -21.51 1.98
N TYR A 13 1.59 -21.62 2.61
CA TYR A 13 0.28 -21.66 1.93
C TYR A 13 -0.41 -20.32 2.09
N GLY A 14 -1.08 -19.86 1.04
CA GLY A 14 -1.88 -18.65 1.06
C GLY A 14 -3.21 -18.87 0.36
N LEU A 15 -4.28 -18.31 0.91
CA LEU A 15 -5.60 -18.21 0.30
C LEU A 15 -5.98 -16.74 0.21
N LEU A 16 -6.48 -16.33 -0.94
CA LEU A 16 -6.97 -14.97 -1.19
C LEU A 16 -8.38 -15.04 -1.76
N ALA A 17 -9.26 -14.18 -1.25
CA ALA A 17 -10.58 -13.93 -1.82
C ALA A 17 -10.84 -12.43 -1.91
N ARG A 18 -11.53 -11.99 -2.98
CA ARG A 18 -11.96 -10.60 -3.19
C ARG A 18 -13.40 -10.58 -3.68
N LEU A 19 -14.22 -9.74 -3.06
CA LEU A 19 -15.60 -9.48 -3.48
C LEU A 19 -15.71 -8.02 -3.91
N LEU A 20 -16.33 -7.78 -5.07
CA LEU A 20 -16.49 -6.46 -5.65
C LEU A 20 -17.96 -6.15 -5.90
N TYR A 21 -18.38 -4.94 -5.57
CA TYR A 21 -19.66 -4.35 -5.91
C TYR A 21 -19.44 -3.10 -6.75
N ARG A 22 -19.91 -3.09 -7.99
CA ARG A 22 -19.61 -2.06 -9.02
C ARG A 22 -20.90 -1.63 -9.72
N PRO A 23 -21.77 -0.86 -9.04
CA PRO A 23 -23.06 -0.46 -9.61
C PRO A 23 -22.94 0.52 -10.77
N TYR A 24 -21.91 1.36 -10.79
CA TYR A 24 -21.66 2.34 -11.83
C TYR A 24 -20.25 2.19 -12.38
N ARG A 25 -20.10 2.09 -13.70
CA ARG A 25 -18.83 1.90 -14.42
C ARG A 25 -18.77 2.73 -15.71
N GLU A 26 -19.66 3.69 -15.85
CA GLU A 26 -19.72 4.56 -17.01
C GLU A 26 -18.66 5.66 -16.89
N GLU A 27 -18.21 6.21 -18.03
CA GLU A 27 -17.36 7.38 -18.04
C GLU A 27 -18.06 8.55 -17.31
N GLY A 28 -17.32 9.16 -16.39
CA GLY A 28 -17.83 10.23 -15.54
C GLY A 28 -18.77 9.81 -14.42
N ARG A 29 -19.07 8.51 -14.26
CA ARG A 29 -19.89 8.00 -13.15
C ARG A 29 -19.42 6.62 -12.71
N ILE A 30 -18.60 6.60 -11.69
CA ILE A 30 -17.97 5.39 -11.18
C ILE A 30 -18.32 5.23 -9.70
N LEU A 31 -18.70 4.03 -9.31
CA LEU A 31 -18.75 3.60 -7.91
C LEU A 31 -18.30 2.14 -7.83
N HIS A 32 -17.24 1.92 -7.11
CA HIS A 32 -16.66 0.63 -6.82
C HIS A 32 -16.44 0.51 -5.31
N ALA A 33 -16.95 -0.54 -4.72
CA ALA A 33 -16.65 -0.94 -3.35
C ALA A 33 -16.18 -2.40 -3.37
N GLY A 34 -15.13 -2.68 -2.64
CA GLY A 34 -14.55 -4.01 -2.59
C GLY A 34 -14.13 -4.40 -1.18
N ILE A 35 -13.98 -5.68 -0.99
CA ILE A 35 -13.46 -6.26 0.23
C ILE A 35 -12.59 -7.46 -0.12
N SER A 36 -11.36 -7.49 0.36
CA SER A 36 -10.44 -8.60 0.19
C SER A 36 -10.08 -9.21 1.52
N GLY A 37 -9.95 -10.53 1.53
CA GLY A 37 -9.42 -11.28 2.66
C GLY A 37 -8.30 -12.21 2.20
N ALA A 38 -7.25 -12.30 2.98
CA ALA A 38 -6.14 -13.22 2.71
C ALA A 38 -5.71 -13.93 4.00
N SER A 39 -5.25 -15.14 3.82
CA SER A 39 -4.76 -16.01 4.87
C SER A 39 -3.45 -16.60 4.41
N ASP A 40 -2.37 -16.39 5.17
CA ASP A 40 -1.03 -16.83 4.82
C ASP A 40 -0.36 -17.55 5.99
N THR A 41 0.43 -18.58 5.68
CA THR A 41 1.37 -19.18 6.62
C THR A 41 2.78 -18.70 6.34
N PRO A 42 3.65 -18.55 7.35
CA PRO A 42 5.04 -18.15 7.13
C PRO A 42 5.79 -19.26 6.37
N LYS A 43 6.82 -18.86 5.63
CA LYS A 43 7.77 -19.82 5.06
C LYS A 43 8.56 -20.47 6.17
N TYR A 44 8.83 -21.75 5.99
CA TYR A 44 9.72 -22.50 6.85
C TYR A 44 11.12 -22.49 6.23
N ASN A 45 12.09 -21.94 6.93
CA ASN A 45 13.51 -22.00 6.56
C ASN A 45 14.28 -22.76 7.64
N GLU A 46 14.95 -23.86 7.28
CA GLU A 46 15.67 -24.71 8.23
C GLU A 46 17.04 -24.13 8.64
N ASP A 47 17.62 -23.27 7.80
CA ASP A 47 19.02 -22.83 7.96
C ASP A 47 19.21 -21.56 8.80
N ASP A 48 18.12 -20.86 9.15
CA ASP A 48 18.24 -19.59 9.88
C ASP A 48 17.28 -19.55 11.08
N ALA A 49 17.86 -19.68 12.27
CA ALA A 49 17.11 -19.66 13.53
C ALA A 49 16.33 -18.37 13.77
N LEU A 50 16.72 -17.26 13.12
CA LEU A 50 16.03 -15.97 13.23
C LEU A 50 14.83 -15.83 12.28
N ASN A 51 14.79 -16.61 11.20
CA ASN A 51 13.73 -16.52 10.18
C ASN A 51 12.73 -17.66 10.25
N HIS A 52 12.87 -18.57 11.21
CA HIS A 52 11.89 -19.61 11.41
C HIS A 52 10.54 -19.03 11.82
N HIS A 53 9.57 -19.13 10.90
CA HIS A 53 8.19 -18.74 11.18
C HIS A 53 8.04 -17.26 11.59
N SER A 54 8.65 -16.34 10.84
CA SER A 54 8.47 -14.90 11.04
C SER A 54 7.78 -14.24 9.85
N PHE A 55 7.05 -13.16 10.12
CA PHE A 55 6.64 -12.18 9.12
C PHE A 55 7.38 -10.87 9.34
N VAL A 56 7.83 -10.26 8.25
CA VAL A 56 8.45 -8.93 8.26
C VAL A 56 7.53 -7.95 7.54
N PHE A 57 7.14 -6.90 8.25
CA PHE A 57 6.40 -5.77 7.72
C PHE A 57 7.35 -4.60 7.61
N GLU A 58 7.49 -4.03 6.43
CA GLU A 58 8.40 -2.92 6.19
C GLU A 58 7.77 -1.88 5.26
N GLY A 59 8.05 -0.61 5.53
CA GLY A 59 7.65 0.50 4.69
C GLY A 59 8.79 1.50 4.57
N GLY A 60 9.21 1.80 3.32
CA GLY A 60 10.22 2.81 3.03
C GLY A 60 9.64 4.21 2.98
N TYR A 61 10.52 5.21 3.00
CA TYR A 61 10.14 6.57 2.64
C TYR A 61 9.68 6.61 1.18
N PRO A 62 8.81 7.57 0.79
CA PRO A 62 8.31 7.67 -0.59
C PRO A 62 9.40 8.07 -1.60
N THR A 63 10.67 8.11 -1.19
CA THR A 63 11.85 8.31 -2.01
C THR A 63 12.57 6.98 -2.22
N GLN A 64 13.04 6.71 -3.44
CA GLN A 64 13.84 5.51 -3.72
C GLN A 64 15.35 5.78 -3.67
N ILE A 65 15.77 6.90 -3.05
CA ILE A 65 17.17 7.32 -3.04
C ILE A 65 17.99 6.60 -1.97
N ALA A 66 17.35 6.17 -0.90
CA ALA A 66 17.99 5.42 0.16
C ALA A 66 17.17 4.15 0.46
N ASP A 67 17.85 3.02 0.58
CA ASP A 67 17.26 1.74 1.00
C ASP A 67 17.07 1.72 2.54
N VAL A 68 16.42 2.77 3.06
CA VAL A 68 16.16 2.95 4.48
C VAL A 68 14.70 2.70 4.77
N GLN A 69 14.43 1.75 5.65
CA GLN A 69 13.09 1.45 6.11
C GLN A 69 12.62 2.51 7.12
N ALA A 70 11.54 3.21 6.79
CA ALA A 70 10.90 4.19 7.67
C ALA A 70 10.24 3.49 8.86
N VAL A 71 9.48 2.44 8.57
CA VAL A 71 8.82 1.58 9.57
C VAL A 71 9.16 0.13 9.28
N GLU A 72 9.36 -0.67 10.35
CA GLU A 72 9.70 -2.08 10.22
C GLU A 72 9.31 -2.85 11.47
N ALA A 73 8.53 -3.91 11.31
CA ALA A 73 8.17 -4.83 12.38
C ALA A 73 8.51 -6.27 11.98
N VAL A 74 9.30 -6.93 12.79
CA VAL A 74 9.57 -8.38 12.68
C VAL A 74 8.70 -9.08 13.71
N VAL A 75 7.83 -9.99 13.24
CA VAL A 75 6.93 -10.76 14.08
C VAL A 75 7.42 -12.21 14.13
N PRO A 76 8.17 -12.59 15.19
CA PRO A 76 8.70 -13.94 15.34
C PRO A 76 7.60 -14.91 15.81
N ASP A 77 7.92 -16.21 15.74
CA ASP A 77 7.02 -17.29 16.17
C ASP A 77 5.64 -17.26 15.50
N ALA A 78 5.58 -16.74 14.28
CA ALA A 78 4.34 -16.64 13.55
C ALA A 78 3.80 -18.03 13.18
N LYS A 79 2.50 -18.22 13.34
CA LYS A 79 1.79 -19.43 12.95
C LYS A 79 0.93 -19.19 11.72
N HIS A 80 0.23 -18.06 11.69
CA HIS A 80 -0.74 -17.76 10.66
C HIS A 80 -1.03 -16.28 10.62
N MET A 81 -1.14 -15.72 9.43
CA MET A 81 -1.50 -14.31 9.21
C MET A 81 -2.85 -14.21 8.51
N TRP A 82 -3.69 -13.30 8.99
CA TRP A 82 -4.91 -12.88 8.32
C TRP A 82 -4.79 -11.42 7.90
N ARG A 83 -5.23 -11.13 6.70
CA ARG A 83 -5.30 -9.75 6.18
C ARG A 83 -6.71 -9.46 5.71
N PHE A 84 -7.15 -8.25 5.96
CA PHE A 84 -8.45 -7.75 5.58
C PHE A 84 -8.29 -6.37 4.96
N THR A 85 -8.86 -6.17 3.76
CA THR A 85 -8.67 -4.94 3.01
C THR A 85 -9.99 -4.52 2.35
N PRO A 86 -10.78 -3.65 2.98
CA PRO A 86 -11.86 -2.94 2.31
C PRO A 86 -11.30 -1.84 1.43
N GLU A 87 -11.96 -1.60 0.30
CA GLU A 87 -11.57 -0.60 -0.69
C GLU A 87 -12.79 0.10 -1.27
N ILE A 88 -12.59 1.35 -1.67
CA ILE A 88 -13.58 2.13 -2.39
C ILE A 88 -12.91 3.00 -3.43
N CYS A 89 -13.48 3.07 -4.63
CA CYS A 89 -13.20 4.16 -5.53
C CYS A 89 -14.51 4.68 -6.14
N ALA A 90 -14.59 6.00 -6.24
CA ALA A 90 -15.72 6.68 -6.83
C ALA A 90 -15.25 7.83 -7.69
N ALA A 91 -15.95 8.10 -8.78
CA ALA A 91 -15.70 9.28 -9.59
C ALA A 91 -17.01 9.89 -10.10
N TYR A 92 -17.00 11.21 -10.15
CA TYR A 92 -18.02 12.00 -10.80
C TYR A 92 -17.37 13.03 -11.71
N ASN A 93 -17.58 12.87 -13.02
CA ASN A 93 -16.93 13.67 -14.06
C ASN A 93 -15.40 13.76 -13.87
N LYS A 94 -14.90 14.92 -13.44
CA LYS A 94 -13.47 15.24 -13.32
C LYS A 94 -12.90 15.09 -11.91
N VAL A 95 -13.70 14.60 -10.98
CA VAL A 95 -13.26 14.39 -9.58
C VAL A 95 -13.39 12.92 -9.23
N ALA A 96 -12.38 12.38 -8.57
CA ALA A 96 -12.39 11.01 -8.10
C ALA A 96 -11.79 10.90 -6.71
N VAL A 97 -12.23 9.90 -5.97
CA VAL A 97 -11.70 9.51 -4.67
C VAL A 97 -11.39 8.02 -4.68
N GLU A 98 -10.26 7.68 -4.09
CA GLU A 98 -9.81 6.30 -3.88
C GLU A 98 -9.37 6.15 -2.44
N ALA A 99 -9.79 5.07 -1.77
CA ALA A 99 -9.37 4.77 -0.42
C ALA A 99 -9.29 3.26 -0.20
N GLN A 100 -8.32 2.85 0.62
CA GLN A 100 -8.21 1.48 1.12
C GLN A 100 -7.79 1.51 2.58
N TYR A 101 -8.27 0.55 3.34
CA TYR A 101 -7.83 0.27 4.69
C TYR A 101 -7.21 -1.13 4.72
N TYR A 102 -6.13 -1.28 5.45
CA TYR A 102 -5.41 -2.54 5.62
C TYR A 102 -5.42 -2.92 7.09
N TYR A 103 -5.87 -4.09 7.40
CA TYR A 103 -5.76 -4.68 8.72
C TYR A 103 -5.10 -6.03 8.61
N THR A 104 -4.14 -6.27 9.49
CA THR A 104 -3.40 -7.53 9.55
C THR A 104 -3.34 -8.02 10.98
N THR A 105 -3.59 -9.29 11.19
CA THR A 105 -3.32 -9.96 12.45
C THR A 105 -2.47 -11.20 12.22
N VAL A 106 -1.45 -11.38 13.06
CA VAL A 106 -0.55 -12.53 13.04
C VAL A 106 -0.72 -13.33 14.31
N ASN A 107 -1.30 -14.51 14.21
CA ASN A 107 -1.33 -15.45 15.31
C ASN A 107 0.05 -16.02 15.53
N ARG A 108 0.50 -16.06 16.78
CA ARG A 108 1.83 -16.54 17.16
C ARG A 108 1.75 -17.89 17.84
N LYS A 109 2.86 -18.63 17.85
CA LYS A 109 3.02 -19.93 18.53
C LYS A 109 3.12 -19.77 20.05
N ASN A 110 3.14 -20.88 20.76
CA ASN A 110 3.41 -20.93 22.20
C ASN A 110 2.51 -20.03 23.05
N ASN A 111 1.24 -19.81 22.64
CA ASN A 111 0.26 -18.93 23.29
C ASN A 111 0.75 -17.48 23.45
N LEU A 112 1.70 -17.05 22.62
CA LEU A 112 2.09 -15.63 22.58
C LEU A 112 0.94 -14.76 22.05
N ALA A 113 0.89 -13.52 22.50
CA ALA A 113 -0.11 -12.55 22.04
C ALA A 113 -0.06 -12.38 20.53
N SER A 114 -1.22 -12.30 19.88
CA SER A 114 -1.33 -12.08 18.44
C SER A 114 -0.96 -10.65 18.11
N TYR A 115 -0.08 -10.47 17.12
CA TYR A 115 0.32 -9.17 16.62
C TYR A 115 -0.73 -8.57 15.69
N GLN A 116 -0.95 -7.27 15.79
CA GLN A 116 -1.88 -6.52 14.96
C GLN A 116 -1.19 -5.31 14.34
N ALA A 117 -1.48 -5.06 13.07
CA ALA A 117 -1.01 -3.89 12.35
C ALA A 117 -2.12 -3.34 11.46
N SER A 118 -2.09 -2.05 11.20
CA SER A 118 -3.06 -1.40 10.33
C SER A 118 -2.43 -0.31 9.48
N GLY A 119 -3.12 0.01 8.39
CA GLY A 119 -2.76 1.10 7.51
C GLY A 119 -3.96 1.54 6.69
N ALA A 120 -3.88 2.75 6.17
CA ALA A 120 -4.91 3.29 5.29
C ALA A 120 -4.29 4.25 4.30
N TYR A 121 -4.92 4.40 3.14
CA TYR A 121 -4.66 5.56 2.30
C TYR A 121 -5.95 6.11 1.72
N VAL A 122 -5.91 7.39 1.40
CA VAL A 122 -6.93 8.07 0.63
C VAL A 122 -6.27 8.99 -0.40
N GLN A 123 -6.84 9.04 -1.59
CA GLN A 123 -6.44 9.95 -2.65
C GLN A 123 -7.65 10.68 -3.20
N LEU A 124 -7.56 12.00 -3.28
CA LEU A 124 -8.50 12.84 -3.99
C LEU A 124 -7.85 13.27 -5.30
N ARG A 125 -8.48 12.96 -6.41
CA ARG A 125 -7.98 13.18 -7.77
C ARG A 125 -8.86 14.17 -8.50
N GLY A 126 -8.27 15.10 -9.24
CA GLY A 126 -8.98 16.07 -10.04
C GLY A 126 -8.34 16.30 -11.40
N LEU A 127 -9.12 16.16 -12.47
CA LEU A 127 -8.68 16.50 -13.83
C LEU A 127 -8.76 18.02 -14.04
N LEU A 128 -7.60 18.66 -14.07
CA LEU A 128 -7.48 20.07 -14.42
C LEU A 128 -7.78 20.27 -15.92
N LYS A 129 -7.34 19.30 -16.75
CA LYS A 129 -7.62 19.22 -18.18
C LYS A 129 -7.87 17.76 -18.54
N GLY A 130 -8.89 17.51 -19.34
CA GLY A 130 -9.37 16.17 -19.73
C GLY A 130 -10.89 16.14 -19.76
N THR A 131 -11.49 15.00 -20.12
CA THR A 131 -12.94 14.82 -20.22
C THR A 131 -13.56 14.41 -18.88
N ALA A 132 -13.43 13.16 -18.55
CA ALA A 132 -13.93 12.56 -17.31
C ALA A 132 -13.08 11.33 -16.94
N TYR A 133 -13.23 10.83 -15.72
CA TYR A 133 -12.64 9.56 -15.33
C TYR A 133 -13.42 8.39 -15.93
N ALA A 134 -12.70 7.39 -16.42
CA ALA A 134 -13.24 6.13 -16.90
C ALA A 134 -12.88 5.00 -15.93
N TYR A 135 -13.60 3.88 -16.01
CA TYR A 135 -13.34 2.68 -15.23
C TYR A 135 -12.61 1.64 -16.09
N ASP A 136 -11.50 1.11 -15.58
CA ASP A 136 -10.82 -0.03 -16.18
C ASP A 136 -11.35 -1.33 -15.58
N SER A 137 -12.04 -2.12 -16.41
CA SER A 137 -12.60 -3.39 -15.98
C SER A 137 -11.54 -4.49 -15.81
N THR A 138 -10.37 -4.36 -16.44
CA THR A 138 -9.26 -5.30 -16.33
C THR A 138 -8.58 -5.16 -14.97
N ASP A 139 -8.21 -3.94 -14.62
CA ASP A 139 -7.58 -3.65 -13.34
C ASP A 139 -8.60 -3.54 -12.20
N SER A 140 -9.88 -3.43 -12.54
CA SER A 140 -10.97 -3.19 -11.59
C SER A 140 -10.74 -1.95 -10.75
N TRP A 141 -10.38 -0.83 -11.42
CA TRP A 141 -10.06 0.46 -10.79
C TRP A 141 -10.32 1.65 -11.72
N ILE A 142 -10.04 2.87 -11.27
CA ILE A 142 -10.12 4.07 -12.12
C ILE A 142 -9.01 4.02 -13.17
N ALA A 143 -9.40 4.14 -14.44
CA ALA A 143 -8.48 4.12 -15.56
C ALA A 143 -7.51 5.32 -15.56
N THR A 144 -6.36 5.13 -16.20
CA THR A 144 -5.42 6.21 -16.48
C THR A 144 -6.11 7.27 -17.37
N PRO A 145 -6.05 8.56 -17.01
CA PRO A 145 -6.60 9.64 -17.82
C PRO A 145 -6.06 9.66 -19.26
N GLY A 146 -6.90 10.11 -20.18
CA GLY A 146 -6.58 10.14 -21.60
C GLY A 146 -5.43 11.11 -21.94
N GLN A 147 -4.92 10.97 -23.18
CA GLN A 147 -3.85 11.80 -23.73
C GLN A 147 -4.12 13.31 -23.59
N GLY A 148 -3.08 14.06 -23.23
CA GLY A 148 -3.12 15.52 -23.06
C GLY A 148 -3.79 15.98 -21.78
N SER A 149 -4.17 15.05 -20.89
CA SER A 149 -4.80 15.36 -19.61
C SER A 149 -3.80 15.85 -18.58
N TRP A 150 -4.23 16.76 -17.74
CA TRP A 150 -3.56 17.18 -16.52
C TRP A 150 -4.38 16.77 -15.32
N GLU A 151 -3.74 16.17 -14.34
CA GLU A 151 -4.37 15.70 -13.12
C GLU A 151 -3.63 16.18 -11.89
N CYS A 152 -4.36 16.66 -10.90
CA CYS A 152 -3.85 16.96 -9.56
C CYS A 152 -4.36 15.90 -8.59
N VAL A 153 -3.47 15.36 -7.76
CA VAL A 153 -3.80 14.33 -6.77
C VAL A 153 -3.32 14.76 -5.39
N LEU A 154 -4.23 14.84 -4.44
CA LEU A 154 -3.95 14.96 -3.01
C LEU A 154 -3.99 13.56 -2.41
N GLY A 155 -2.91 13.16 -1.75
CA GLY A 155 -2.79 11.85 -1.13
C GLY A 155 -2.46 11.96 0.35
N TYR A 156 -3.04 11.06 1.14
CA TYR A 156 -2.66 10.83 2.52
C TYR A 156 -2.60 9.34 2.78
N SER A 157 -1.55 8.88 3.46
CA SER A 157 -1.42 7.51 3.92
C SER A 157 -0.96 7.44 5.38
N TYR A 158 -1.43 6.42 6.05
CA TYR A 158 -1.13 6.10 7.43
C TYR A 158 -0.73 4.63 7.55
N THR A 159 0.32 4.35 8.32
CA THR A 159 0.75 2.99 8.64
C THR A 159 1.10 2.92 10.12
N ASP A 160 0.57 1.92 10.82
CA ASP A 160 0.90 1.64 12.22
C ASP A 160 1.32 0.18 12.35
N LEU A 161 2.60 -0.01 12.69
CA LEU A 161 3.22 -1.30 12.94
C LEU A 161 3.54 -1.50 14.43
N ASN A 162 2.97 -0.67 15.32
CA ASN A 162 3.13 -0.81 16.75
C ASN A 162 2.02 -1.67 17.34
N ASP A 163 2.39 -2.59 18.21
CA ASP A 163 1.45 -3.37 19.01
C ASP A 163 2.01 -3.53 20.43
N ASP A 164 1.41 -2.80 21.37
CA ASP A 164 1.80 -2.82 22.77
C ASP A 164 1.55 -4.20 23.41
N GLY A 165 0.53 -4.93 22.96
CA GLY A 165 0.21 -6.26 23.47
C GLY A 165 1.27 -7.31 23.17
N CYS A 166 2.06 -7.09 22.12
CA CYS A 166 3.17 -7.95 21.71
C CYS A 166 4.54 -7.36 22.00
N GLU A 167 4.62 -6.12 22.52
CA GLU A 167 5.86 -5.35 22.69
C GLU A 167 6.66 -5.18 21.39
N ILE A 168 5.95 -5.11 20.24
CA ILE A 168 6.55 -4.90 18.93
C ILE A 168 6.29 -3.46 18.51
N TYR A 169 7.37 -2.69 18.34
CA TYR A 169 7.34 -1.26 18.01
C TYR A 169 8.01 -1.01 16.66
N GLY A 170 7.28 -1.29 15.58
CA GLY A 170 7.75 -1.13 14.20
C GLY A 170 7.66 0.30 13.68
N GLY A 171 6.98 1.19 14.41
CA GLY A 171 6.81 2.60 14.08
C GLY A 171 5.47 2.91 13.44
N ARG A 172 5.15 4.20 13.45
CA ARG A 172 4.03 4.83 12.73
C ARG A 172 4.55 5.75 11.66
N MET A 173 3.90 5.72 10.52
CA MET A 173 4.23 6.60 9.39
C MET A 173 2.98 7.29 8.88
N ASN A 174 3.08 8.61 8.74
CA ASN A 174 2.09 9.47 8.11
C ASN A 174 2.74 10.12 6.88
N ASP A 175 2.11 10.03 5.73
CA ASP A 175 2.56 10.66 4.48
C ASP A 175 1.43 11.49 3.87
N ALA A 176 1.70 12.76 3.64
CA ALA A 176 0.82 13.64 2.90
C ALA A 176 1.50 14.06 1.61
N SER A 177 0.79 14.04 0.49
CA SER A 177 1.39 14.33 -0.81
C SER A 177 0.49 15.12 -1.73
N LEU A 178 1.13 15.94 -2.58
CA LEU A 178 0.53 16.63 -3.71
C LEU A 178 1.26 16.20 -4.97
N THR A 179 0.51 15.70 -5.95
CA THR A 179 1.06 15.20 -7.21
C THR A 179 0.40 15.90 -8.38
N LEU A 180 1.20 16.32 -9.35
CA LEU A 180 0.76 16.81 -10.65
C LEU A 180 1.20 15.80 -11.71
N ASN A 181 0.24 15.24 -12.44
CA ASN A 181 0.47 14.33 -13.56
C ASN A 181 0.14 15.00 -14.87
N TYR A 182 0.98 14.79 -15.88
CA TYR A 182 0.71 15.12 -17.26
C TYR A 182 0.81 13.88 -18.14
N TYR A 183 -0.30 13.48 -18.73
CA TYR A 183 -0.40 12.33 -19.62
C TYR A 183 -0.14 12.77 -21.05
N VAL A 184 1.14 12.77 -21.46
CA VAL A 184 1.57 13.26 -22.79
C VAL A 184 0.87 12.47 -23.89
N ASN A 185 0.90 11.15 -23.77
CA ASN A 185 0.17 10.21 -24.63
C ASN A 185 -0.02 8.88 -23.87
N LYS A 186 -0.55 7.85 -24.53
CA LYS A 186 -0.79 6.53 -23.92
C LYS A 186 0.48 5.83 -23.41
N TYR A 187 1.65 6.26 -23.84
CA TYR A 187 2.93 5.66 -23.49
C TYR A 187 3.77 6.51 -22.54
N ILE A 188 3.54 7.82 -22.50
CA ILE A 188 4.41 8.77 -21.80
C ILE A 188 3.61 9.54 -20.77
N THR A 189 4.08 9.48 -19.53
CA THR A 189 3.55 10.25 -18.40
C THR A 189 4.69 10.99 -17.71
N TRP A 190 4.50 12.28 -17.48
CA TRP A 190 5.34 13.07 -16.59
C TRP A 190 4.62 13.31 -15.27
N ARG A 191 5.35 13.20 -14.17
CA ARG A 191 4.83 13.38 -12.82
C ARG A 191 5.77 14.27 -12.01
N LEU A 192 5.18 15.22 -11.29
CA LEU A 192 5.84 16.00 -10.25
C LEU A 192 5.09 15.74 -8.93
N ARG A 193 5.82 15.31 -7.90
CA ARG A 193 5.25 15.02 -6.57
C ARG A 193 6.03 15.75 -5.50
N TYR A 194 5.33 16.40 -4.58
CA TYR A 194 5.81 16.78 -3.27
C TYR A 194 5.20 15.87 -2.23
N SER A 195 5.99 15.44 -1.25
CA SER A 195 5.51 14.68 -0.10
C SER A 195 6.16 15.14 1.20
N TYR A 196 5.37 15.09 2.27
CA TYR A 196 5.80 15.26 3.65
C TYR A 196 5.51 13.95 4.38
N THR A 197 6.56 13.31 4.91
CA THR A 197 6.47 12.05 5.64
C THR A 197 6.94 12.27 7.07
N HIS A 198 6.15 11.87 8.04
CA HIS A 198 6.48 11.86 9.47
C HIS A 198 6.48 10.43 9.98
N VAL A 199 7.56 10.05 10.67
CA VAL A 199 7.76 8.73 11.28
C VAL A 199 8.02 8.88 12.75
N GLU A 200 7.34 8.07 13.57
CA GLU A 200 7.49 8.07 15.02
C GLU A 200 7.28 6.67 15.63
N GLY A 201 7.64 6.51 16.90
CA GLY A 201 7.30 5.33 17.69
C GLY A 201 8.04 4.04 17.30
N ARG A 202 9.05 4.11 16.45
CA ARG A 202 9.92 2.95 16.13
C ARG A 202 10.96 2.76 17.24
N LYS A 203 11.09 1.55 17.76
CA LYS A 203 12.05 1.23 18.83
C LYS A 203 13.48 1.55 18.42
N GLY A 204 14.15 2.36 19.22
CA GLY A 204 15.55 2.73 19.00
C GLY A 204 15.80 3.80 17.92
N ILE A 205 14.75 4.37 17.35
CA ILE A 205 14.85 5.42 16.33
C ILE A 205 14.05 6.64 16.77
N ALA A 206 14.67 7.82 16.72
CA ALA A 206 13.99 9.08 17.02
C ALA A 206 12.95 9.42 15.94
N SER A 207 11.91 10.14 16.32
CA SER A 207 10.91 10.67 15.38
C SER A 207 11.59 11.53 14.32
N GLN A 208 11.18 11.34 13.06
CA GLN A 208 11.78 11.99 11.89
C GLN A 208 10.70 12.54 10.96
N SER A 209 11.01 13.66 10.33
CA SER A 209 10.18 14.22 9.26
C SER A 209 11.01 14.44 8.01
N VAL A 210 10.50 14.02 6.87
CA VAL A 210 11.17 14.12 5.57
C VAL A 210 10.27 14.85 4.58
N ASN A 211 10.84 15.86 3.92
CA ASN A 211 10.21 16.50 2.77
C ASN A 211 10.89 16.02 1.49
N ALA A 212 10.13 15.63 0.50
CA ALA A 212 10.66 15.17 -0.76
C ALA A 212 9.95 15.82 -1.96
N ILE A 213 10.74 16.26 -2.93
CA ILE A 213 10.26 16.66 -4.24
C ILE A 213 10.82 15.67 -5.26
N GLN A 214 9.93 15.09 -6.04
CA GLN A 214 10.29 14.07 -7.03
C GLN A 214 9.72 14.43 -8.39
N THR A 215 10.52 14.22 -9.43
CA THR A 215 10.03 14.25 -10.80
C THR A 215 10.27 12.88 -11.43
N ARG A 216 9.29 12.39 -12.19
CA ARG A 216 9.37 11.09 -12.88
C ARG A 216 8.89 11.22 -14.31
N PHE A 217 9.69 10.71 -15.22
CA PHE A 217 9.33 10.48 -16.59
C PHE A 217 9.14 8.98 -16.79
N GLN A 218 7.95 8.56 -17.18
CA GLN A 218 7.62 7.15 -17.39
C GLN A 218 7.31 6.92 -18.86
N ILE A 219 7.96 5.92 -19.44
CA ILE A 219 7.71 5.43 -20.79
C ILE A 219 7.29 3.97 -20.67
N VAL A 220 6.17 3.62 -21.29
CA VAL A 220 5.63 2.26 -21.37
C VAL A 220 5.61 1.86 -22.85
N PHE A 221 6.18 0.70 -23.21
CA PHE A 221 6.24 0.20 -24.59
C PHE A 221 5.86 -1.28 -24.65
#